data_41ed18eb0528ada475001cfe32cb0847
#
_entry.id   41ed18eb0528ada475001cfe32cb0847
#
_cell.length_a   1.000
_cell.length_b   1.000
_cell.length_c   1.000
_cell.angle_alpha   90.00
_cell.angle_beta   90.00
_cell.angle_gamma   90.00
#
_symmetry.space_group_name_H-M   'P 1'
#
loop_
_entity.id
_entity.type
_entity.pdbx_description
1 polymer ?
#
loop_
_entity_poly.entity_id
_entity_poly.type
_entity_poly.pdbx_seq_one_letter_code
_entity_poly.pdbx_strand_id
1 'polypeptide(L)'
;GRYYFDLSAMNIPGTANGGNSDGAVSLPDTSLHYAPFTYVGTIEAYKLTSATATTEEYAQQNKYPHSLFVADYAVTHTISWGGLNDEGLIFGKNYASGGVDYTLRAPSVGSISTGSGDSQRGVPQSNEWDTMLNKNSGYIQNWNKMYSWGQDAASGAESFRAYRGYNSARFWYYTSSSFQNVYLGFRPVLEVLNADTLGFGGLKAVTLDLNGGKLGGSSEDIQIIVKNGSEFTAPASDGMTRPDGNTGSY
;
A
#
# COMPACT_ATOMS: atom_id res chain seq x y z
N GLY A 1 9.43 10.36 -3.42
CA GLY A 1 9.14 11.01 -2.15
C GLY A 1 8.05 10.30 -1.38
N ARG A 2 7.97 10.60 -0.10
CA ARG A 2 6.93 10.11 0.80
C ARG A 2 5.80 11.11 0.88
N TYR A 3 4.56 10.60 0.75
CA TYR A 3 3.34 11.39 0.84
C TYR A 3 2.37 10.71 1.79
N TYR A 4 1.50 11.49 2.42
CA TYR A 4 0.55 10.99 3.41
C TYR A 4 -0.88 11.10 2.87
N PHE A 5 -1.67 10.07 3.18
CA PHE A 5 -3.06 9.99 2.75
C PHE A 5 -3.95 9.66 3.94
N ASP A 6 -5.06 10.36 4.04
CA ASP A 6 -6.08 10.07 5.06
C ASP A 6 -6.97 8.92 4.57
N LEU A 7 -6.79 7.74 5.14
CA LEU A 7 -7.56 6.53 4.82
C LEU A 7 -8.63 6.22 5.86
N SER A 8 -8.84 7.09 6.83
CA SER A 8 -9.74 6.83 7.97
C SER A 8 -11.19 6.61 7.56
N ALA A 9 -11.64 7.20 6.46
CA ALA A 9 -13.00 7.05 5.93
C ALA A 9 -13.19 5.86 4.98
N MET A 10 -12.13 5.07 4.71
CA MET A 10 -12.16 4.00 3.71
C MET A 10 -12.68 2.66 4.23
N ASN A 11 -13.04 2.57 5.50
CA ASN A 11 -13.53 1.35 6.14
C ASN A 11 -12.59 0.16 5.95
N ILE A 12 -11.28 0.39 6.13
CA ILE A 12 -10.28 -0.66 6.01
C ILE A 12 -10.43 -1.60 7.21
N PRO A 13 -10.76 -2.89 6.98
CA PRO A 13 -10.94 -3.83 8.05
C PRO A 13 -9.61 -4.31 8.63
N GLY A 14 -9.69 -4.95 9.79
CA GLY A 14 -8.53 -5.45 10.53
C GLY A 14 -8.13 -4.52 11.66
N THR A 15 -7.01 -4.85 12.30
CA THR A 15 -6.43 -4.06 13.38
C THR A 15 -5.41 -3.09 12.82
N ALA A 16 -5.53 -1.81 13.15
CA ALA A 16 -4.54 -0.81 12.77
C ALA A 16 -3.15 -1.23 13.23
N ASN A 17 -2.19 -1.14 12.30
CA ASN A 17 -0.87 -1.70 12.52
C ASN A 17 0.03 -0.71 13.27
N GLY A 18 0.28 -0.97 14.54
CA GLY A 18 1.22 -0.19 15.37
C GLY A 18 2.68 -0.64 15.26
N GLY A 19 2.97 -1.61 14.40
CA GLY A 19 4.30 -2.17 14.22
C GLY A 19 4.24 -3.54 13.57
N ASN A 20 5.39 -4.21 13.40
CA ASN A 20 5.39 -5.59 12.95
C ASN A 20 5.06 -6.56 14.12
N SER A 21 4.80 -7.82 13.79
CA SER A 21 4.28 -8.81 14.74
C SER A 21 5.18 -9.09 15.94
N ASP A 22 6.47 -8.82 15.84
CA ASP A 22 7.43 -9.00 16.94
C ASP A 22 7.74 -7.69 17.69
N GLY A 23 7.06 -6.61 17.35
CA GLY A 23 7.25 -5.31 17.99
C GLY A 23 8.57 -4.62 17.66
N ALA A 24 9.35 -5.13 16.70
CA ALA A 24 10.64 -4.56 16.34
C ALA A 24 10.53 -3.19 15.64
N VAL A 25 9.39 -2.90 15.04
CA VAL A 25 9.12 -1.63 14.37
C VAL A 25 7.84 -1.02 14.95
N SER A 26 7.96 0.17 15.50
CA SER A 26 6.82 0.99 15.89
C SER A 26 6.49 1.95 14.75
N LEU A 27 5.25 1.92 14.28
CA LEU A 27 4.79 2.76 13.18
C LEU A 27 4.15 4.04 13.69
N PRO A 28 4.28 5.15 12.96
CA PRO A 28 3.97 6.47 13.51
C PRO A 28 2.47 6.74 13.68
N ASP A 29 1.62 6.11 12.86
CA ASP A 29 0.19 6.41 12.83
C ASP A 29 -0.65 5.15 12.79
N THR A 30 -1.55 5.00 13.75
CA THR A 30 -2.55 3.93 13.79
C THR A 30 -3.97 4.46 13.57
N SER A 31 -4.15 5.76 13.44
CA SER A 31 -5.44 6.40 13.20
C SER A 31 -5.89 6.29 11.75
N LEU A 32 -4.98 6.00 10.83
CA LEU A 32 -5.12 6.03 9.37
C LEU A 32 -5.40 7.43 8.79
N HIS A 33 -5.29 8.48 9.59
CA HIS A 33 -5.35 9.86 9.08
C HIS A 33 -4.08 10.26 8.31
N TYR A 34 -2.95 9.63 8.62
CA TYR A 34 -1.63 9.94 8.04
C TYR A 34 -0.92 8.67 7.60
N ALA A 35 -1.52 7.91 6.69
CA ALA A 35 -0.88 6.73 6.14
C ALA A 35 0.21 7.12 5.13
N PRO A 36 1.48 6.76 5.38
CA PRO A 36 2.57 7.13 4.49
C PRO A 36 2.65 6.20 3.28
N PHE A 37 2.84 6.81 2.12
CA PHE A 37 3.03 6.14 0.85
C PHE A 37 4.27 6.66 0.14
N THR A 38 4.91 5.81 -0.61
CA THR A 38 6.02 6.15 -1.49
C THR A 38 5.54 6.16 -2.93
N TYR A 39 5.84 7.23 -3.68
CA TYR A 39 5.55 7.30 -5.10
C TYR A 39 6.56 6.46 -5.88
N VAL A 40 6.09 5.49 -6.63
CA VAL A 40 6.93 4.56 -7.39
C VAL A 40 6.97 4.87 -8.88
N GLY A 41 6.22 5.87 -9.32
CA GLY A 41 6.15 6.27 -10.71
C GLY A 41 5.27 5.34 -11.55
N THR A 42 5.52 5.33 -12.85
CA THR A 42 4.77 4.54 -13.81
C THR A 42 5.25 3.10 -13.83
N ILE A 43 4.29 2.19 -13.77
CA ILE A 43 4.46 0.75 -13.96
C ILE A 43 3.94 0.42 -15.35
N GLU A 44 4.73 -0.33 -16.13
CA GLU A 44 4.34 -0.77 -17.47
C GLU A 44 3.21 -1.80 -17.41
N ALA A 45 2.45 -1.87 -18.49
CA ALA A 45 1.42 -2.90 -18.64
C ALA A 45 2.04 -4.30 -18.71
N TYR A 46 1.33 -5.29 -18.22
CA TYR A 46 1.73 -6.68 -18.36
C TYR A 46 0.59 -7.57 -18.83
N LYS A 47 0.93 -8.71 -19.39
CA LYS A 47 -0.01 -9.75 -19.76
C LYS A 47 0.18 -10.95 -18.82
N LEU A 48 -0.93 -11.46 -18.33
CA LEU A 48 -0.92 -12.75 -17.64
C LEU A 48 -0.67 -13.87 -18.66
N THR A 49 0.23 -14.78 -18.32
CA THR A 49 0.37 -16.02 -19.06
C THR A 49 -0.62 -17.04 -18.46
N SER A 50 -1.64 -17.39 -19.23
CA SER A 50 -2.78 -18.19 -18.77
C SER A 50 -2.41 -19.56 -18.17
N ALA A 51 -1.23 -20.11 -18.51
CA ALA A 51 -0.80 -21.42 -18.00
C ALA A 51 -0.26 -21.36 -16.58
N THR A 52 0.20 -20.21 -16.09
CA THR A 52 0.92 -20.08 -14.81
C THR A 52 0.32 -19.04 -13.89
N ALA A 53 -0.59 -18.18 -14.37
CA ALA A 53 -1.20 -17.11 -13.59
C ALA A 53 -2.71 -17.29 -13.59
N THR A 54 -3.25 -17.69 -12.45
CA THR A 54 -4.69 -17.61 -12.18
C THR A 54 -4.96 -16.31 -11.46
N THR A 55 -5.66 -15.41 -12.14
CA THR A 55 -6.19 -14.21 -11.50
C THR A 55 -7.70 -14.27 -11.54
N GLU A 56 -8.32 -13.65 -10.58
CA GLU A 56 -9.76 -13.42 -10.60
C GLU A 56 -10.11 -12.57 -11.83
N GLU A 57 -11.33 -12.71 -12.32
CA GLU A 57 -11.83 -11.96 -13.49
C GLU A 57 -11.61 -10.45 -13.36
N TYR A 58 -11.62 -9.96 -12.14
CA TYR A 58 -11.45 -8.53 -11.80
C TYR A 58 -10.03 -8.15 -11.40
N ALA A 59 -9.09 -9.09 -11.39
CA ALA A 59 -7.70 -8.76 -11.13
C ALA A 59 -7.24 -7.71 -12.11
N GLN A 60 -6.57 -6.68 -11.61
CA GLN A 60 -5.99 -5.64 -12.44
C GLN A 60 -4.91 -6.28 -13.31
N GLN A 61 -5.27 -6.60 -14.52
CA GLN A 61 -4.35 -7.20 -15.49
C GLN A 61 -3.40 -6.15 -16.07
N ASN A 62 -3.34 -4.98 -15.51
CA ASN A 62 -2.47 -3.88 -15.88
C ASN A 62 -2.28 -3.79 -17.41
N LYS A 63 -3.40 -3.69 -18.12
CA LYS A 63 -3.42 -3.67 -19.59
C LYS A 63 -2.86 -2.37 -20.16
N TYR A 64 -2.56 -1.42 -19.30
CA TYR A 64 -2.07 -0.09 -19.64
C TYR A 64 -1.00 0.34 -18.61
N PRO A 65 -0.07 1.21 -18.99
CA PRO A 65 0.83 1.84 -18.03
C PRO A 65 0.03 2.66 -17.01
N HIS A 66 0.43 2.59 -15.75
CA HIS A 66 -0.26 3.29 -14.67
C HIS A 66 0.73 3.74 -13.59
N SER A 67 0.39 4.80 -12.89
CA SER A 67 1.20 5.35 -11.81
C SER A 67 0.69 4.91 -10.46
N LEU A 68 1.61 4.55 -9.56
CA LEU A 68 1.30 4.02 -8.23
C LEU A 68 2.01 4.79 -7.13
N PHE A 69 1.32 4.83 -5.99
CA PHE A 69 1.92 4.99 -4.67
C PHE A 69 1.79 3.65 -3.93
N VAL A 70 2.78 3.26 -3.17
CA VAL A 70 2.72 2.06 -2.32
C VAL A 70 2.81 2.46 -0.86
N ALA A 71 1.96 1.87 -0.01
CA ALA A 71 2.02 2.10 1.42
C ALA A 71 3.38 1.66 1.99
N ASP A 72 3.96 2.46 2.86
CA ASP A 72 5.27 2.17 3.46
C ASP A 72 5.22 0.95 4.40
N TYR A 73 4.03 0.53 4.81
CA TYR A 73 3.78 -0.65 5.64
C TYR A 73 2.38 -1.20 5.43
N ALA A 74 2.10 -2.41 5.93
CA ALA A 74 0.73 -2.91 6.00
C ALA A 74 -0.06 -2.07 7.01
N VAL A 75 -1.08 -1.36 6.54
CA VAL A 75 -1.84 -0.39 7.39
C VAL A 75 -2.73 -1.06 8.41
N THR A 76 -3.21 -2.27 8.12
CA THR A 76 -3.93 -3.14 9.05
C THR A 76 -3.41 -4.56 8.97
N HIS A 77 -3.60 -5.34 10.02
CA HIS A 77 -3.31 -6.78 10.08
C HIS A 77 -4.49 -7.55 10.68
N THR A 78 -4.36 -8.86 10.80
CA THR A 78 -5.40 -9.74 11.33
C THR A 78 -6.67 -9.61 10.51
N ILE A 79 -6.50 -9.66 9.21
CA ILE A 79 -7.56 -9.55 8.22
C ILE A 79 -7.34 -10.58 7.11
N SER A 80 -8.40 -11.28 6.72
CA SER A 80 -8.36 -12.22 5.62
C SER A 80 -8.46 -11.51 4.27
N TRP A 81 -8.00 -12.19 3.22
CA TRP A 81 -8.20 -11.75 1.85
C TRP A 81 -9.68 -11.56 1.53
N GLY A 82 -10.51 -12.52 1.96
CA GLY A 82 -11.97 -12.45 1.79
C GLY A 82 -12.58 -11.23 2.47
N GLY A 83 -12.15 -10.90 3.68
CA GLY A 83 -12.60 -9.70 4.39
C GLY A 83 -12.24 -8.41 3.68
N LEU A 84 -11.04 -8.33 3.09
CA LEU A 84 -10.63 -7.21 2.25
C LEU A 84 -11.44 -7.14 0.95
N ASN A 85 -11.70 -8.29 0.33
CA ASN A 85 -12.46 -8.35 -0.91
C ASN A 85 -13.94 -7.95 -0.71
N ASP A 86 -14.55 -8.32 0.40
CA ASP A 86 -15.91 -7.92 0.76
C ASP A 86 -16.06 -6.40 0.86
N GLU A 87 -14.99 -5.70 1.24
CA GLU A 87 -14.93 -4.23 1.28
C GLU A 87 -14.48 -3.61 -0.06
N GLY A 88 -14.25 -4.40 -1.10
CA GLY A 88 -13.79 -3.93 -2.41
C GLY A 88 -12.32 -3.53 -2.46
N LEU A 89 -11.53 -3.87 -1.43
CA LEU A 89 -10.16 -3.38 -1.28
C LEU A 89 -9.10 -4.24 -1.99
N ILE A 90 -9.46 -5.42 -2.46
CA ILE A 90 -8.52 -6.25 -3.22
C ILE A 90 -8.36 -5.70 -4.64
N PHE A 91 -9.47 -5.51 -5.36
CA PHE A 91 -9.43 -5.12 -6.77
C PHE A 91 -9.64 -3.63 -7.01
N GLY A 92 -10.17 -2.90 -6.07
CA GLY A 92 -10.20 -1.46 -6.10
C GLY A 92 -11.44 -0.81 -5.51
N LYS A 93 -11.21 0.20 -4.71
CA LYS A 93 -12.21 1.08 -4.13
C LYS A 93 -11.84 2.52 -4.48
N ASN A 94 -12.80 3.30 -4.92
CA ASN A 94 -12.57 4.70 -5.26
C ASN A 94 -12.14 5.49 -4.02
N TYR A 95 -11.12 6.30 -4.21
CA TYR A 95 -10.58 7.19 -3.18
C TYR A 95 -10.21 8.53 -3.81
N ALA A 96 -10.59 9.62 -3.21
CA ALA A 96 -10.24 10.95 -3.67
C ALA A 96 -9.55 11.73 -2.55
N SER A 97 -8.49 12.43 -2.89
CA SER A 97 -7.75 13.29 -1.96
C SER A 97 -7.14 14.46 -2.70
N GLY A 98 -7.36 15.67 -2.18
CA GLY A 98 -6.76 16.87 -2.75
C GLY A 98 -7.14 17.12 -4.21
N GLY A 99 -8.32 16.72 -4.65
CA GLY A 99 -8.80 16.85 -6.02
C GLY A 99 -8.23 15.81 -6.99
N VAL A 100 -7.50 14.81 -6.51
CA VAL A 100 -6.96 13.70 -7.31
C VAL A 100 -7.76 12.44 -7.02
N ASP A 101 -8.11 11.70 -8.09
CA ASP A 101 -8.83 10.45 -8.01
C ASP A 101 -7.87 9.27 -8.07
N TYR A 102 -8.05 8.34 -7.15
CA TYR A 102 -7.26 7.11 -7.00
C TYR A 102 -8.15 5.89 -6.92
N THR A 103 -7.57 4.74 -7.22
CA THR A 103 -8.11 3.43 -6.81
C THR A 103 -7.25 2.89 -5.68
N LEU A 104 -7.84 2.66 -4.52
CA LEU A 104 -7.20 2.01 -3.38
C LEU A 104 -7.40 0.50 -3.47
N ARG A 105 -6.32 -0.26 -3.55
CA ARG A 105 -6.39 -1.71 -3.76
C ARG A 105 -5.12 -2.44 -3.30
N ALA A 106 -5.19 -3.77 -3.28
CA ALA A 106 -4.00 -4.59 -3.14
C ALA A 106 -3.14 -4.54 -4.42
N PRO A 107 -1.83 -4.71 -4.31
CA PRO A 107 -0.96 -4.86 -5.49
C PRO A 107 -1.10 -6.25 -6.11
N SER A 108 -0.79 -6.37 -7.40
CA SER A 108 -0.51 -7.68 -8.01
C SER A 108 0.85 -8.20 -7.55
N VAL A 109 0.94 -9.51 -7.28
CA VAL A 109 2.12 -10.13 -6.65
C VAL A 109 2.60 -11.39 -7.36
N GLY A 110 1.86 -11.86 -8.37
CA GLY A 110 2.08 -13.12 -9.04
C GLY A 110 1.29 -14.28 -8.41
N SER A 111 0.97 -15.28 -9.24
CA SER A 111 0.12 -16.44 -8.87
C SER A 111 0.92 -17.69 -8.54
N ILE A 112 2.22 -17.69 -8.83
CA ILE A 112 3.18 -18.74 -8.49
C ILE A 112 4.54 -18.08 -8.31
N SER A 113 5.48 -18.72 -7.63
CA SER A 113 6.83 -18.18 -7.49
C SER A 113 7.87 -19.01 -8.22
N THR A 114 8.94 -18.37 -8.62
CA THR A 114 10.18 -18.98 -9.10
C THR A 114 11.37 -18.46 -8.31
N GLY A 115 12.46 -19.22 -8.28
CA GLY A 115 13.67 -18.82 -7.57
C GLY A 115 13.53 -18.93 -6.05
N SER A 116 14.53 -18.43 -5.35
CA SER A 116 14.57 -18.43 -3.88
C SER A 116 15.41 -17.25 -3.38
N GLY A 117 15.22 -16.87 -2.11
CA GLY A 117 15.95 -15.74 -1.53
C GLY A 117 15.74 -14.45 -2.33
N ASP A 118 16.83 -13.74 -2.60
CA ASP A 118 16.78 -12.48 -3.35
C ASP A 118 16.43 -12.65 -4.83
N SER A 119 16.53 -13.88 -5.37
CA SER A 119 16.12 -14.20 -6.74
C SER A 119 14.65 -14.62 -6.85
N GLN A 120 13.93 -14.75 -5.74
CA GLN A 120 12.53 -15.14 -5.78
C GLN A 120 11.69 -14.08 -6.47
N ARG A 121 10.83 -14.53 -7.39
CA ARG A 121 9.90 -13.68 -8.16
C ARG A 121 8.54 -14.34 -8.22
N GLY A 122 7.49 -13.52 -8.21
CA GLY A 122 6.18 -13.96 -8.63
C GLY A 122 6.10 -14.11 -10.15
N VAL A 123 5.19 -14.94 -10.62
CA VAL A 123 4.92 -15.10 -12.06
C VAL A 123 3.49 -14.64 -12.34
N PRO A 124 3.28 -13.75 -13.31
CA PRO A 124 4.28 -13.11 -14.17
C PRO A 124 5.22 -12.19 -13.39
N GLN A 125 6.49 -12.13 -13.82
CA GLN A 125 7.50 -11.28 -13.17
C GLN A 125 7.25 -9.78 -13.36
N SER A 126 6.38 -9.43 -14.28
CA SER A 126 5.86 -8.08 -14.49
C SER A 126 4.78 -7.67 -13.47
N ASN A 127 4.48 -8.52 -12.46
CA ASN A 127 3.60 -8.13 -11.37
C ASN A 127 4.11 -6.86 -10.69
N GLU A 128 3.19 -6.09 -10.10
CA GLU A 128 3.50 -4.79 -9.54
C GLU A 128 4.53 -4.86 -8.41
N TRP A 129 4.43 -5.85 -7.53
CA TRP A 129 5.34 -5.98 -6.42
C TRP A 129 6.79 -6.15 -6.85
N ASP A 130 7.05 -7.09 -7.74
CA ASP A 130 8.40 -7.32 -8.27
C ASP A 130 8.88 -6.14 -9.13
N THR A 131 7.99 -5.53 -9.91
CA THR A 131 8.32 -4.34 -10.70
C THR A 131 8.75 -3.18 -9.82
N MET A 132 8.06 -2.93 -8.71
CA MET A 132 8.46 -1.91 -7.73
C MET A 132 9.85 -2.20 -7.16
N LEU A 133 10.10 -3.43 -6.70
CA LEU A 133 11.41 -3.83 -6.17
C LEU A 133 12.53 -3.79 -7.20
N ASN A 134 12.23 -4.09 -8.46
CA ASN A 134 13.21 -3.98 -9.56
C ASN A 134 13.58 -2.52 -9.86
N LYS A 135 12.63 -1.60 -9.71
CA LYS A 135 12.90 -0.17 -9.88
C LYS A 135 13.75 0.39 -8.75
N ASN A 136 13.42 0.04 -7.52
CA ASN A 136 14.15 0.44 -6.32
C ASN A 136 13.77 -0.48 -5.16
N SER A 137 14.74 -1.19 -4.60
CA SER A 137 14.51 -2.10 -3.48
C SER A 137 13.96 -1.41 -2.23
N GLY A 138 14.15 -0.11 -2.10
CA GLY A 138 13.64 0.70 -0.99
C GLY A 138 12.15 1.07 -1.12
N TYR A 139 11.48 0.78 -2.22
CA TYR A 139 10.06 1.08 -2.38
C TYR A 139 9.17 0.22 -1.49
N ILE A 140 9.58 -1.00 -1.20
CA ILE A 140 8.86 -1.89 -0.26
C ILE A 140 9.61 -1.88 1.06
N GLN A 141 9.08 -1.13 2.02
CA GLN A 141 9.65 -0.95 3.35
C GLN A 141 8.86 -1.76 4.39
N ASN A 142 9.43 -1.91 5.59
CA ASN A 142 8.74 -2.54 6.73
C ASN A 142 8.10 -3.89 6.41
N TRP A 143 8.76 -4.67 5.57
CA TRP A 143 8.32 -6.02 5.19
C TRP A 143 8.70 -7.07 6.23
N ASN A 144 9.69 -6.79 7.08
CA ASN A 144 10.21 -7.76 8.05
C ASN A 144 9.12 -8.14 9.06
N LYS A 145 8.90 -9.44 9.22
CA LYS A 145 7.89 -9.99 10.12
C LYS A 145 6.44 -9.57 9.80
N MET A 146 6.18 -9.13 8.58
CA MET A 146 4.84 -8.77 8.12
C MET A 146 4.64 -9.20 6.67
N TYR A 147 3.64 -10.04 6.43
CA TYR A 147 3.17 -10.37 5.09
C TYR A 147 2.17 -9.34 4.59
N SER A 148 2.12 -9.16 3.29
CA SER A 148 1.15 -8.30 2.62
C SER A 148 0.36 -9.09 1.58
N TRP A 149 -0.97 -9.06 1.69
CA TRP A 149 -1.87 -9.68 0.71
C TRP A 149 -1.68 -9.09 -0.67
N GLY A 150 -1.67 -9.94 -1.70
CA GLY A 150 -1.78 -9.54 -3.10
C GLY A 150 -3.16 -9.84 -3.68
N GLN A 151 -3.39 -9.41 -4.93
CA GLN A 151 -4.63 -9.69 -5.64
C GLN A 151 -4.77 -11.16 -6.05
N ASP A 152 -3.65 -11.85 -6.26
CA ASP A 152 -3.58 -13.05 -7.06
C ASP A 152 -4.03 -14.30 -6.29
N ALA A 153 -4.83 -15.13 -6.93
CA ALA A 153 -5.03 -16.51 -6.50
C ALA A 153 -3.76 -17.31 -6.73
N ALA A 154 -3.48 -18.29 -5.88
CA ALA A 154 -2.37 -19.20 -6.10
C ALA A 154 -2.71 -20.19 -7.23
N SER A 155 -1.80 -20.37 -8.19
CA SER A 155 -2.00 -21.24 -9.32
C SER A 155 -2.22 -22.69 -8.87
N GLY A 156 -3.30 -23.31 -9.37
CA GLY A 156 -3.68 -24.68 -9.00
C GLY A 156 -4.31 -24.82 -7.60
N ALA A 157 -4.62 -23.69 -6.92
CA ALA A 157 -5.20 -23.71 -5.58
C ALA A 157 -6.21 -22.54 -5.45
N GLU A 158 -7.38 -22.70 -6.03
CA GLU A 158 -8.39 -21.63 -6.20
C GLU A 158 -8.85 -20.98 -4.89
N SER A 159 -8.83 -21.70 -3.78
CA SER A 159 -9.19 -21.17 -2.45
C SER A 159 -8.06 -20.42 -1.76
N PHE A 160 -6.86 -20.42 -2.34
CA PHE A 160 -5.67 -19.80 -1.76
C PHE A 160 -5.32 -18.51 -2.47
N ARG A 161 -4.75 -17.58 -1.71
CA ARG A 161 -4.35 -16.24 -2.20
C ARG A 161 -2.88 -15.99 -1.84
N ALA A 162 -2.20 -15.30 -2.74
CA ALA A 162 -0.77 -15.01 -2.63
C ALA A 162 -0.51 -13.79 -1.76
N TYR A 163 0.61 -13.83 -1.08
CA TYR A 163 1.13 -12.72 -0.29
C TYR A 163 2.65 -12.64 -0.38
N ARG A 164 3.20 -11.48 -0.01
CA ARG A 164 4.63 -11.19 -0.09
C ARG A 164 5.17 -10.64 1.22
N GLY A 165 6.48 -10.75 1.40
CA GLY A 165 7.18 -10.14 2.53
C GLY A 165 7.54 -11.12 3.64
N TYR A 166 7.70 -10.62 4.86
CA TYR A 166 8.03 -11.30 6.11
C TYR A 166 9.50 -11.73 6.23
N ASN A 167 9.93 -12.74 5.48
CA ASN A 167 11.31 -13.26 5.53
C ASN A 167 12.28 -12.41 4.73
N SER A 168 11.81 -11.85 3.62
CA SER A 168 12.50 -10.89 2.77
C SER A 168 11.47 -10.08 2.00
N ALA A 169 11.87 -8.98 1.40
CA ALA A 169 10.99 -8.20 0.54
C ALA A 169 10.47 -9.02 -0.65
N ARG A 170 11.26 -9.97 -1.15
CA ARG A 170 10.95 -10.83 -2.30
C ARG A 170 10.15 -12.07 -1.95
N PHE A 171 10.05 -12.47 -0.70
CA PHE A 171 9.40 -13.72 -0.31
C PHE A 171 7.96 -13.76 -0.82
N TRP A 172 7.60 -14.88 -1.44
CA TRP A 172 6.28 -15.17 -1.97
C TRP A 172 5.75 -16.45 -1.36
N TYR A 173 4.53 -16.40 -0.87
CA TYR A 173 3.83 -17.60 -0.40
C TYR A 173 2.32 -17.41 -0.56
N TYR A 174 1.55 -18.35 -0.09
CA TYR A 174 0.10 -18.34 -0.21
C TYR A 174 -0.57 -19.05 0.97
N THR A 175 -1.83 -18.72 1.23
CA THR A 175 -2.66 -19.38 2.22
C THR A 175 -4.14 -19.26 1.85
N SER A 176 -5.03 -19.90 2.62
CA SER A 176 -6.47 -19.79 2.43
C SER A 176 -6.92 -18.31 2.43
N SER A 177 -7.86 -17.99 1.55
CA SER A 177 -8.48 -16.66 1.48
C SER A 177 -9.23 -16.26 2.76
N SER A 178 -9.51 -17.21 3.65
CA SER A 178 -10.15 -16.99 4.96
C SER A 178 -9.17 -16.87 6.12
N PHE A 179 -7.88 -17.13 5.88
CA PHE A 179 -6.87 -17.09 6.94
C PHE A 179 -6.58 -15.66 7.38
N GLN A 180 -6.42 -15.47 8.68
CA GLN A 180 -5.99 -14.18 9.23
C GLN A 180 -5.02 -14.40 10.38
N ASN A 181 -4.03 -13.53 10.50
CA ASN A 181 -3.02 -13.59 11.55
C ASN A 181 -2.42 -12.21 11.78
N VAL A 182 -1.81 -12.00 12.95
CA VAL A 182 -1.17 -10.73 13.34
C VAL A 182 0.01 -10.35 12.41
N TYR A 183 0.60 -11.31 11.72
CA TYR A 183 1.72 -11.08 10.79
C TYR A 183 1.29 -11.01 9.31
N LEU A 184 0.00 -10.95 9.04
CA LEU A 184 -0.53 -10.90 7.67
C LEU A 184 -1.53 -9.75 7.57
N GLY A 185 -1.25 -8.82 6.68
CA GLY A 185 -1.99 -7.58 6.62
C GLY A 185 -2.23 -7.03 5.22
N PHE A 186 -2.78 -5.83 5.20
CA PHE A 186 -3.13 -5.09 4.01
C PHE A 186 -2.13 -3.95 3.78
N ARG A 187 -1.30 -4.09 2.75
CA ARG A 187 -0.43 -3.04 2.22
C ARG A 187 -1.01 -2.54 0.91
N PRO A 188 -1.81 -1.47 0.92
CA PRO A 188 -2.43 -0.99 -0.29
C PRO A 188 -1.45 -0.29 -1.22
N VAL A 189 -1.84 -0.24 -2.49
CA VAL A 189 -1.36 0.73 -3.46
C VAL A 189 -2.49 1.72 -3.78
N LEU A 190 -2.12 2.92 -4.19
CA LEU A 190 -3.00 3.91 -4.77
C LEU A 190 -2.65 4.05 -6.24
N GLU A 191 -3.54 3.59 -7.12
CA GLU A 191 -3.44 3.80 -8.55
C GLU A 191 -4.05 5.15 -8.91
N VAL A 192 -3.30 5.96 -9.64
CA VAL A 192 -3.75 7.29 -10.06
C VAL A 192 -4.61 7.16 -11.31
N LEU A 193 -5.86 7.59 -11.24
CA LEU A 193 -6.79 7.47 -12.36
C LEU A 193 -6.58 8.55 -13.41
N ASN A 194 -6.06 9.71 -13.03
CA ASN A 194 -5.80 10.85 -13.90
C ASN A 194 -4.30 11.15 -13.92
N ALA A 195 -3.49 10.23 -14.44
CA ALA A 195 -2.03 10.31 -14.44
C ALA A 195 -1.49 11.60 -15.09
N ASP A 196 -2.20 12.17 -16.05
CA ASP A 196 -1.86 13.45 -16.68
C ASP A 196 -1.79 14.60 -15.68
N THR A 197 -2.47 14.47 -14.55
CA THR A 197 -2.44 15.48 -13.48
C THR A 197 -1.23 15.36 -12.57
N LEU A 198 -0.50 14.24 -12.58
CA LEU A 198 0.69 14.03 -11.74
C LEU A 198 1.98 14.61 -12.32
N GLY A 199 1.98 15.01 -13.58
CA GLY A 199 3.24 15.24 -14.25
C GLY A 199 3.66 16.70 -14.40
N PHE A 200 2.77 17.63 -14.66
CA PHE A 200 3.17 18.93 -15.19
C PHE A 200 2.22 20.05 -14.81
N GLY A 201 2.61 20.84 -13.84
CA GLY A 201 2.01 22.15 -13.57
C GLY A 201 0.65 22.13 -12.84
N GLY A 202 0.05 20.98 -12.64
CA GLY A 202 -1.27 20.85 -12.02
C GLY A 202 -1.26 20.33 -10.58
N LEU A 203 -0.22 19.59 -10.17
CA LEU A 203 -0.11 19.06 -8.82
C LEU A 203 0.85 19.87 -7.97
N LYS A 204 0.51 20.02 -6.72
CA LYS A 204 1.38 20.58 -5.69
C LYS A 204 1.40 19.66 -4.48
N ALA A 205 2.53 19.61 -3.79
CA ALA A 205 2.57 19.10 -2.44
C ALA A 205 2.27 20.24 -1.48
N VAL A 206 1.32 20.02 -0.59
CA VAL A 206 1.08 20.88 0.57
C VAL A 206 1.88 20.30 1.72
N THR A 207 2.69 21.13 2.35
CA THR A 207 3.48 20.76 3.52
C THR A 207 2.73 21.17 4.78
N LEU A 208 2.47 20.20 5.65
CA LEU A 208 2.06 20.49 7.02
C LEU A 208 3.32 20.48 7.87
N ASP A 209 3.76 21.66 8.24
CA ASP A 209 4.93 21.87 9.11
C ASP A 209 4.54 21.47 10.54
N LEU A 210 5.23 20.52 11.11
CA LEU A 210 5.01 20.09 12.48
C LEU A 210 5.55 21.07 13.51
N ASN A 211 6.22 22.13 13.08
CA ASN A 211 6.73 23.20 13.92
C ASN A 211 7.48 22.69 15.18
N GLY A 212 8.35 21.70 14.94
CA GLY A 212 9.13 21.04 16.00
C GLY A 212 8.39 19.93 16.75
N GLY A 213 7.11 19.70 16.43
CA GLY A 213 6.35 18.57 16.94
C GLY A 213 6.69 17.27 16.23
N LYS A 214 5.91 16.23 16.50
CA LYS A 214 6.09 14.90 15.92
C LYS A 214 4.76 14.27 15.55
N LEU A 215 4.79 13.47 14.49
CA LEU A 215 3.77 12.45 14.21
C LEU A 215 4.34 11.09 14.62
N GLY A 216 3.82 10.52 15.71
CA GLY A 216 4.43 9.34 16.32
C GLY A 216 5.88 9.62 16.71
N GLY A 217 6.82 8.83 16.22
CA GLY A 217 8.26 9.03 16.44
C GLY A 217 8.96 9.93 15.43
N SER A 218 8.25 10.40 14.38
CA SER A 218 8.83 11.17 13.27
C SER A 218 8.63 12.66 13.44
N SER A 219 9.70 13.42 13.26
CA SER A 219 9.67 14.90 13.18
C SER A 219 9.65 15.42 11.74
N GLU A 220 9.52 14.55 10.75
CA GLU A 220 9.42 14.95 9.35
C GLU A 220 8.09 15.64 9.08
N ASP A 221 8.14 16.73 8.32
CA ASP A 221 6.93 17.40 7.84
C ASP A 221 6.11 16.49 6.95
N ILE A 222 4.80 16.72 6.95
CA ILE A 222 3.84 15.90 6.23
C ILE A 222 3.59 16.50 4.86
N GLN A 223 3.87 15.72 3.81
CA GLN A 223 3.61 16.11 2.42
C GLN A 223 2.30 15.49 1.95
N ILE A 224 1.38 16.31 1.44
CA ILE A 224 0.09 15.87 0.91
C ILE A 224 -0.03 16.36 -0.53
N ILE A 225 -0.46 15.48 -1.44
CA ILE A 225 -0.66 15.83 -2.85
C ILE A 225 -1.99 16.50 -3.03
N VAL A 226 -1.97 17.67 -3.67
CA VAL A 226 -3.16 18.47 -3.98
C VAL A 226 -3.11 18.91 -5.43
N LYS A 227 -4.20 18.74 -6.15
CA LYS A 227 -4.37 19.30 -7.49
C LYS A 227 -4.45 20.81 -7.41
N ASN A 228 -3.74 21.50 -8.30
CA ASN A 228 -3.77 22.97 -8.34
C ASN A 228 -5.20 23.50 -8.49
N GLY A 229 -5.58 24.41 -7.60
CA GLY A 229 -6.91 24.99 -7.57
C GLY A 229 -7.97 24.14 -6.82
N SER A 230 -7.60 22.97 -6.30
CA SER A 230 -8.49 22.16 -5.48
C SER A 230 -8.41 22.55 -4.00
N GLU A 231 -9.49 22.31 -3.29
CA GLU A 231 -9.52 22.46 -1.84
C GLU A 231 -8.79 21.30 -1.17
N PHE A 232 -8.25 21.60 -0.02
CA PHE A 232 -7.58 20.64 0.85
C PHE A 232 -8.09 20.82 2.27
N THR A 233 -8.44 19.72 2.92
CA THR A 233 -8.78 19.69 4.34
C THR A 233 -7.69 18.93 5.08
N ALA A 234 -7.07 19.56 6.06
CA ALA A 234 -6.09 18.87 6.91
C ALA A 234 -6.79 17.72 7.66
N PRO A 235 -6.17 16.53 7.70
CA PRO A 235 -6.67 15.43 8.52
C PRO A 235 -6.68 15.78 10.01
N ALA A 236 -7.37 14.97 10.81
CA ALA A 236 -7.35 15.13 12.26
C ALA A 236 -5.93 14.99 12.83
N SER A 237 -5.65 15.63 13.95
CA SER A 237 -4.31 15.67 14.56
C SER A 237 -3.96 14.46 15.41
N ASP A 238 -4.68 13.35 15.24
CA ASP A 238 -4.43 12.10 15.98
C ASP A 238 -2.98 11.63 15.77
N GLY A 239 -2.34 11.24 16.87
CA GLY A 239 -0.95 10.79 16.84
C GLY A 239 0.10 11.91 16.80
N MET A 240 -0.33 13.17 16.72
CA MET A 240 0.58 14.31 16.76
C MET A 240 0.88 14.76 18.19
N THR A 241 2.14 15.12 18.42
CA THR A 241 2.59 15.71 19.70
C THR A 241 3.33 17.00 19.43
N ARG A 242 3.14 17.98 20.35
CA ARG A 242 3.85 19.26 20.35
C ARG A 242 5.26 19.08 20.91
N PRO A 243 6.17 20.07 20.72
CA PRO A 243 7.51 20.02 21.34
C PRO A 243 7.48 19.91 22.85
N ASP A 244 6.43 20.37 23.52
CA ASP A 244 6.23 20.26 24.98
C ASP A 244 5.67 18.90 25.41
N GLY A 245 5.46 17.96 24.48
CA GLY A 245 4.90 16.63 24.74
C GLY A 245 3.37 16.56 24.82
N ASN A 246 2.68 17.68 24.68
CA ASN A 246 1.21 17.72 24.66
C ASN A 246 0.65 17.33 23.28
N THR A 247 -0.64 17.02 23.24
CA THR A 247 -1.33 16.71 21.97
C THR A 247 -1.26 17.89 21.02
N GLY A 248 -0.91 17.64 19.77
CA GLY A 248 -0.87 18.62 18.73
C GLY A 248 -2.28 19.00 18.25
N SER A 249 -2.40 20.22 17.72
CA SER A 249 -3.59 20.70 17.01
C SER A 249 -3.13 21.66 15.91
N TYR A 250 -3.93 21.78 14.88
CA TYR A 250 -3.75 22.80 13.85
C TYR A 250 -4.29 24.15 14.33
#